data_f9f307cfc4298493b45e447cd1288116
#
_entry.id   f9f307cfc4298493b45e447cd1288116
#
_cell.length_a   1.000
_cell.length_b   1.000
_cell.length_c   1.000
_cell.angle_alpha   90.00
_cell.angle_beta   90.00
_cell.angle_gamma   90.00
#
_symmetry.space_group_name_H-M   'P 1'
#
loop_
_entity.id
_entity.type
_entity.pdbx_description
1 polymer ?
#
loop_
_entity_poly.entity_id
_entity_poly.type
_entity_poly.pdbx_seq_one_letter_code
_entity_poly.pdbx_strand_id
1 'polypeptide(L)'
;MKKSIYALALTISLFSCSKAQKTSFSAEALANNLVNTSGATESFSSILAAHKGKVTLVEVWASWCGDCVKAMPKIKAIQAEFPGVDYVFISADKTAEKWTEGIAKHELHGAHYLMADGMKGAFGQAIDLDWIPRYIILDANGKIITYRAVETDFDTIKTTLKSLN
;
A
#
# COMPACT_ATOMS: atom_id res chain seq x y z
N MET A 1 38.22 51.50 -28.16
CA MET A 1 38.43 50.16 -27.69
C MET A 1 37.25 49.79 -26.77
N LYS A 2 36.23 49.04 -27.26
CA LYS A 2 35.04 48.63 -26.50
C LYS A 2 35.28 47.19 -25.99
N LYS A 3 35.36 47.01 -24.66
CA LYS A 3 35.47 45.71 -24.01
C LYS A 3 34.09 45.16 -23.80
N SER A 4 33.70 44.09 -24.60
CA SER A 4 32.48 43.35 -24.36
C SER A 4 32.75 42.33 -23.23
N ILE A 5 31.94 42.44 -22.15
CA ILE A 5 31.92 41.49 -21.04
C ILE A 5 30.80 40.50 -21.32
N TYR A 6 31.13 39.25 -21.70
CA TYR A 6 30.18 38.16 -21.81
C TYR A 6 29.89 37.63 -20.39
N ALA A 7 28.70 37.89 -19.87
CA ALA A 7 28.21 37.26 -18.67
C ALA A 7 27.75 35.84 -18.99
N LEU A 8 28.49 34.87 -18.49
CA LEU A 8 28.14 33.45 -18.58
C LEU A 8 27.09 33.14 -17.52
N ALA A 9 25.82 33.03 -17.92
CA ALA A 9 24.72 32.62 -17.05
C ALA A 9 24.82 31.12 -16.79
N LEU A 10 25.25 30.74 -15.58
CA LEU A 10 25.29 29.37 -15.11
C LEU A 10 23.88 28.94 -14.69
N THR A 11 23.16 28.21 -15.53
CA THR A 11 21.87 27.64 -15.21
C THR A 11 22.07 26.38 -14.33
N ILE A 12 21.84 26.52 -13.04
CA ILE A 12 21.83 25.40 -12.09
C ILE A 12 20.51 24.67 -12.27
N SER A 13 20.52 23.55 -12.98
CA SER A 13 19.40 22.63 -13.06
C SER A 13 19.28 21.87 -11.73
N LEU A 14 18.32 22.27 -10.89
CA LEU A 14 17.94 21.53 -9.69
C LEU A 14 17.28 20.22 -10.13
N PHE A 15 18.06 19.13 -10.19
CA PHE A 15 17.50 17.79 -10.29
C PHE A 15 16.80 17.46 -8.97
N SER A 16 15.51 17.72 -8.90
CA SER A 16 14.64 17.20 -7.85
C SER A 16 14.56 15.68 -8.04
N CYS A 17 15.26 14.92 -7.20
CA CYS A 17 15.18 13.47 -7.14
C CYS A 17 13.85 13.08 -6.47
N SER A 18 12.72 13.24 -7.17
CA SER A 18 11.49 12.57 -6.76
C SER A 18 11.70 11.07 -6.98
N LYS A 19 11.64 10.26 -5.90
CA LYS A 19 11.65 8.80 -6.04
C LYS A 19 10.49 8.44 -6.97
N ALA A 20 10.82 7.90 -8.15
CA ALA A 20 9.81 7.49 -9.13
C ALA A 20 8.83 6.51 -8.45
N GLN A 21 7.53 6.76 -8.60
CA GLN A 21 6.50 5.88 -8.07
C GLN A 21 6.63 4.50 -8.72
N LYS A 22 6.68 3.43 -7.91
CA LYS A 22 6.70 2.06 -8.42
C LYS A 22 5.37 1.75 -9.11
N THR A 23 5.44 1.12 -10.27
CA THR A 23 4.26 0.69 -11.06
C THR A 23 4.03 -0.82 -11.01
N SER A 24 4.96 -1.57 -10.40
CA SER A 24 4.89 -3.02 -10.18
C SER A 24 5.65 -3.39 -8.92
N PHE A 25 5.29 -4.52 -8.32
CA PHE A 25 6.07 -5.13 -7.24
C PHE A 25 7.32 -5.81 -7.80
N SER A 26 8.37 -5.89 -6.98
CA SER A 26 9.58 -6.64 -7.32
C SER A 26 9.30 -8.15 -7.32
N ALA A 27 10.12 -8.92 -8.04
CA ALA A 27 10.04 -10.39 -8.00
C ALA A 27 10.19 -10.93 -6.58
N GLU A 28 11.02 -10.30 -5.76
CA GLU A 28 11.21 -10.64 -4.35
C GLU A 28 9.91 -10.42 -3.55
N ALA A 29 9.24 -9.28 -3.69
CA ALA A 29 7.96 -9.03 -3.04
C ALA A 29 6.92 -10.07 -3.45
N LEU A 30 6.81 -10.37 -4.74
CA LEU A 30 5.85 -11.34 -5.29
C LEU A 30 6.09 -12.78 -4.82
N ALA A 31 7.34 -13.16 -4.55
CA ALA A 31 7.71 -14.49 -4.06
C ALA A 31 7.53 -14.66 -2.56
N ASN A 32 7.37 -13.56 -1.79
CA ASN A 32 7.17 -13.65 -0.34
C ASN A 32 5.83 -14.32 0.00
N ASN A 33 5.84 -15.08 1.08
CA ASN A 33 4.68 -15.81 1.58
C ASN A 33 4.01 -15.06 2.73
N LEU A 34 2.69 -15.03 2.71
CA LEU A 34 1.83 -14.46 3.75
C LEU A 34 0.88 -15.55 4.26
N VAL A 35 0.43 -15.45 5.49
CA VAL A 35 -0.48 -16.42 6.13
C VAL A 35 -1.90 -15.87 6.09
N ASN A 36 -2.85 -16.64 5.56
CA ASN A 36 -4.27 -16.26 5.56
C ASN A 36 -4.97 -16.63 6.88
N THR A 37 -6.25 -16.27 7.04
CA THR A 37 -7.02 -16.51 8.28
C THR A 37 -7.29 -17.98 8.58
N SER A 38 -7.13 -18.89 7.62
CA SER A 38 -7.19 -20.35 7.86
C SER A 38 -5.85 -20.93 8.32
N GLY A 39 -4.78 -20.13 8.38
CA GLY A 39 -3.42 -20.57 8.66
C GLY A 39 -2.66 -21.10 7.44
N ALA A 40 -3.25 -21.08 6.26
CA ALA A 40 -2.55 -21.45 5.04
C ALA A 40 -1.61 -20.35 4.56
N THR A 41 -0.52 -20.77 3.93
CA THR A 41 0.52 -19.88 3.39
C THR A 41 0.31 -19.70 1.90
N GLU A 42 0.29 -18.45 1.45
CA GLU A 42 0.11 -18.07 0.04
C GLU A 42 1.20 -17.09 -0.39
N SER A 43 1.72 -17.22 -1.62
CA SER A 43 2.63 -16.23 -2.17
C SER A 43 1.88 -14.93 -2.47
N PHE A 44 2.55 -13.79 -2.31
CA PHE A 44 1.93 -12.50 -2.62
C PHE A 44 1.50 -12.41 -4.09
N SER A 45 2.21 -13.07 -5.00
CA SER A 45 1.79 -13.19 -6.41
C SER A 45 0.47 -13.93 -6.58
N SER A 46 0.23 -15.01 -5.82
CA SER A 46 -1.04 -15.75 -5.83
C SER A 46 -2.19 -14.92 -5.27
N ILE A 47 -1.92 -14.19 -4.17
CA ILE A 47 -2.89 -13.26 -3.58
C ILE A 47 -3.32 -12.21 -4.61
N LEU A 48 -2.38 -11.53 -5.24
CA LEU A 48 -2.70 -10.52 -6.26
C LEU A 48 -3.41 -11.11 -7.49
N ALA A 49 -3.06 -12.33 -7.88
CA ALA A 49 -3.72 -13.02 -8.99
C ALA A 49 -5.19 -13.30 -8.71
N ALA A 50 -5.58 -13.60 -7.46
CA ALA A 50 -6.96 -13.82 -7.04
C ALA A 50 -7.83 -12.54 -7.17
N HIS A 51 -7.24 -11.36 -7.16
CA HIS A 51 -7.91 -10.07 -7.29
C HIS A 51 -7.81 -9.46 -8.71
N LYS A 52 -7.22 -10.19 -9.67
CA LYS A 52 -7.09 -9.71 -11.05
C LYS A 52 -8.47 -9.53 -11.69
N GLY A 53 -8.63 -8.45 -12.43
CA GLY A 53 -9.91 -8.06 -13.04
C GLY A 53 -10.67 -7.02 -12.23
N LYS A 54 -10.22 -6.70 -11.01
CA LYS A 54 -10.82 -5.65 -10.16
C LYS A 54 -9.78 -4.67 -9.68
N VAL A 55 -10.20 -3.43 -9.48
CA VAL A 55 -9.41 -2.46 -8.72
C VAL A 55 -9.22 -2.98 -7.30
N THR A 56 -8.00 -2.97 -6.79
CA THR A 56 -7.67 -3.50 -5.46
C THR A 56 -7.03 -2.45 -4.59
N LEU A 57 -7.55 -2.25 -3.38
CA LEU A 57 -6.91 -1.47 -2.33
C LEU A 57 -6.23 -2.43 -1.35
N VAL A 58 -4.92 -2.37 -1.28
CA VAL A 58 -4.12 -3.08 -0.28
C VAL A 58 -3.82 -2.12 0.87
N GLU A 59 -4.16 -2.52 2.10
CA GLU A 59 -3.79 -1.83 3.32
C GLU A 59 -2.79 -2.67 4.12
N VAL A 60 -1.63 -2.10 4.43
CA VAL A 60 -0.70 -2.67 5.40
C VAL A 60 -0.92 -1.98 6.74
N TRP A 61 -1.22 -2.76 7.77
CA TRP A 61 -1.65 -2.27 9.08
C TRP A 61 -1.17 -3.15 10.24
N ALA A 62 -1.54 -2.81 11.46
CA ALA A 62 -1.43 -3.71 12.62
C ALA A 62 -2.42 -3.30 13.71
N SER A 63 -2.85 -4.24 14.54
CA SER A 63 -3.82 -3.99 15.63
C SER A 63 -3.29 -3.04 16.72
N TRP A 64 -1.97 -2.99 16.89
CA TRP A 64 -1.27 -2.09 17.83
C TRP A 64 -0.96 -0.70 17.24
N CYS A 65 -1.20 -0.48 15.96
CA CYS A 65 -0.88 0.77 15.26
C CYS A 65 -1.98 1.81 15.53
N GLY A 66 -1.68 2.83 16.31
CA GLY A 66 -2.66 3.86 16.69
C GLY A 66 -3.24 4.63 15.50
N ASP A 67 -2.42 4.96 14.49
CA ASP A 67 -2.87 5.69 13.29
C ASP A 67 -3.70 4.79 12.37
N CYS A 68 -3.39 3.48 12.30
CA CYS A 68 -4.21 2.51 11.61
C CYS A 68 -5.60 2.45 12.24
N VAL A 69 -5.69 2.31 13.58
CA VAL A 69 -6.97 2.24 14.31
C VAL A 69 -7.79 3.52 14.11
N LYS A 70 -7.18 4.70 14.16
CA LYS A 70 -7.85 5.99 13.88
C LYS A 70 -8.36 6.07 12.44
N ALA A 71 -7.70 5.40 11.49
CA ALA A 71 -8.07 5.39 10.07
C ALA A 71 -9.24 4.44 9.75
N MET A 72 -9.54 3.43 10.59
CA MET A 72 -10.57 2.41 10.32
C MET A 72 -11.95 2.97 9.93
N PRO A 73 -12.51 4.01 10.59
CA PRO A 73 -13.79 4.58 10.15
C PRO A 73 -13.75 5.12 8.73
N LYS A 74 -12.61 5.69 8.29
CA LYS A 74 -12.43 6.20 6.93
C LYS A 74 -12.34 5.07 5.91
N ILE A 75 -11.66 3.96 6.24
CA ILE A 75 -11.62 2.77 5.39
C ILE A 75 -13.00 2.16 5.23
N LYS A 76 -13.79 2.03 6.30
CA LYS A 76 -15.18 1.57 6.22
C LYS A 76 -16.05 2.47 5.32
N ALA A 77 -15.86 3.79 5.40
CA ALA A 77 -16.55 4.74 4.51
C ALA A 77 -16.14 4.55 3.05
N ILE A 78 -14.85 4.28 2.76
CA ILE A 78 -14.36 3.95 1.41
C ILE A 78 -14.98 2.64 0.92
N GLN A 79 -15.04 1.60 1.75
CA GLN A 79 -15.66 0.33 1.38
C GLN A 79 -17.15 0.50 1.02
N ALA A 80 -17.87 1.34 1.76
CA ALA A 80 -19.26 1.66 1.47
C ALA A 80 -19.43 2.49 0.16
N GLU A 81 -18.50 3.41 -0.11
CA GLU A 81 -18.52 4.26 -1.33
C GLU A 81 -18.08 3.48 -2.58
N PHE A 82 -17.19 2.50 -2.44
CA PHE A 82 -16.61 1.73 -3.55
C PHE A 82 -16.79 0.20 -3.36
N PRO A 83 -18.02 -0.31 -3.40
CA PRO A 83 -18.29 -1.73 -3.16
C PRO A 83 -17.76 -2.67 -4.27
N GLY A 84 -17.39 -2.13 -5.44
CA GLY A 84 -16.79 -2.88 -6.54
C GLY A 84 -15.28 -3.07 -6.42
N VAL A 85 -14.62 -2.40 -5.45
CA VAL A 85 -13.19 -2.52 -5.18
C VAL A 85 -12.94 -3.74 -4.29
N ASP A 86 -11.90 -4.51 -4.57
CA ASP A 86 -11.42 -5.55 -3.68
C ASP A 86 -10.50 -4.95 -2.61
N TYR A 87 -10.65 -5.42 -1.36
CA TYR A 87 -9.88 -4.95 -0.22
C TYR A 87 -9.00 -6.07 0.33
N VAL A 88 -7.70 -5.83 0.39
CA VAL A 88 -6.68 -6.76 0.90
C VAL A 88 -5.98 -6.12 2.09
N PHE A 89 -6.08 -6.74 3.25
CA PHE A 89 -5.45 -6.28 4.49
C PHE A 89 -4.25 -7.17 4.82
N ILE A 90 -3.07 -6.57 4.94
CA ILE A 90 -1.84 -7.28 5.30
C ILE A 90 -1.40 -6.76 6.67
N SER A 91 -1.45 -7.63 7.67
CA SER A 91 -1.09 -7.27 9.04
C SER A 91 0.39 -7.49 9.34
N ALA A 92 0.97 -6.57 10.11
CA ALA A 92 2.29 -6.67 10.72
C ALA A 92 2.22 -7.06 12.21
N ASP A 93 1.11 -7.66 12.66
CA ASP A 93 0.98 -8.15 14.01
C ASP A 93 1.98 -9.29 14.29
N LYS A 94 2.40 -9.41 15.55
CA LYS A 94 3.38 -10.42 15.94
C LYS A 94 2.79 -11.81 16.10
N THR A 95 1.48 -11.92 16.35
CA THR A 95 0.80 -13.19 16.58
C THR A 95 -0.55 -13.22 15.84
N ALA A 96 -0.97 -14.43 15.44
CA ALA A 96 -2.24 -14.65 14.78
C ALA A 96 -3.42 -14.24 15.66
N GLU A 97 -3.33 -14.44 17.00
CA GLU A 97 -4.38 -14.06 17.94
C GLU A 97 -4.63 -12.54 17.90
N LYS A 98 -3.57 -11.71 18.00
CA LYS A 98 -3.70 -10.25 17.98
C LYS A 98 -4.23 -9.74 16.65
N TRP A 99 -3.81 -10.34 15.56
CA TRP A 99 -4.32 -10.06 14.24
C TRP A 99 -5.81 -10.36 14.11
N THR A 100 -6.25 -11.58 14.48
CA THR A 100 -7.66 -12.00 14.37
C THR A 100 -8.56 -11.23 15.34
N GLU A 101 -8.10 -10.96 16.57
CA GLU A 101 -8.79 -10.04 17.51
C GLU A 101 -8.96 -8.65 16.87
N GLY A 102 -7.93 -8.12 16.22
CA GLY A 102 -7.97 -6.82 15.54
C GLY A 102 -8.98 -6.79 14.39
N ILE A 103 -8.99 -7.82 13.53
CA ILE A 103 -9.98 -7.95 12.44
C ILE A 103 -11.39 -7.91 13.00
N ALA A 104 -11.69 -8.74 14.01
CA ALA A 104 -13.01 -8.84 14.61
C ALA A 104 -13.41 -7.52 15.30
N LYS A 105 -12.50 -6.93 16.09
CA LYS A 105 -12.75 -5.68 16.83
C LYS A 105 -13.09 -4.50 15.91
N HIS A 106 -12.41 -4.42 14.77
CA HIS A 106 -12.58 -3.31 13.83
C HIS A 106 -13.54 -3.65 12.68
N GLU A 107 -14.11 -4.86 12.66
CA GLU A 107 -15.07 -5.33 11.65
C GLU A 107 -14.55 -5.07 10.23
N LEU A 108 -13.30 -5.47 9.97
CA LEU A 108 -12.67 -5.28 8.67
C LEU A 108 -13.20 -6.31 7.68
N HIS A 109 -13.71 -5.84 6.53
CA HIS A 109 -14.24 -6.69 5.47
C HIS A 109 -13.26 -6.76 4.30
N GLY A 110 -12.85 -7.97 3.90
CA GLY A 110 -11.93 -8.19 2.79
C GLY A 110 -11.10 -9.45 2.96
N ALA A 111 -10.08 -9.60 2.12
CA ALA A 111 -9.09 -10.65 2.25
C ALA A 111 -8.01 -10.26 3.28
N HIS A 112 -7.69 -11.16 4.18
CA HIS A 112 -6.78 -10.87 5.30
C HIS A 112 -5.57 -11.78 5.30
N TYR A 113 -4.40 -11.18 5.46
CA TYR A 113 -3.11 -11.86 5.49
C TYR A 113 -2.23 -11.32 6.61
N LEU A 114 -1.38 -12.18 7.15
CA LEU A 114 -0.37 -11.84 8.16
C LEU A 114 1.03 -11.98 7.56
N MET A 115 1.84 -10.93 7.66
CA MET A 115 3.28 -11.03 7.45
C MET A 115 3.95 -11.44 8.77
N ALA A 116 4.35 -12.71 8.88
CA ALA A 116 4.80 -13.30 10.13
C ALA A 116 6.10 -12.67 10.71
N ASP A 117 6.92 -12.08 9.87
CA ASP A 117 8.20 -11.44 10.20
C ASP A 117 8.09 -9.93 10.46
N GLY A 118 6.87 -9.37 10.41
CA GLY A 118 6.56 -7.98 10.69
C GLY A 118 7.13 -6.98 9.68
N MET A 119 7.04 -5.68 10.01
CA MET A 119 7.41 -4.59 9.09
C MET A 119 8.84 -4.64 8.58
N LYS A 120 9.79 -5.14 9.38
CA LYS A 120 11.22 -5.20 9.05
C LYS A 120 11.64 -6.54 8.45
N GLY A 121 10.71 -7.47 8.31
CA GLY A 121 10.94 -8.76 7.68
C GLY A 121 11.09 -8.69 6.17
N ALA A 122 11.26 -9.85 5.54
CA ALA A 122 11.54 -9.95 4.11
C ALA A 122 10.47 -9.27 3.25
N PHE A 123 9.18 -9.51 3.55
CA PHE A 123 8.09 -8.88 2.81
C PHE A 123 8.06 -7.37 3.01
N GLY A 124 8.15 -6.88 4.26
CA GLY A 124 8.15 -5.46 4.56
C GLY A 124 9.28 -4.71 3.83
N GLN A 125 10.49 -5.29 3.83
CA GLN A 125 11.63 -4.74 3.09
C GLN A 125 11.39 -4.74 1.57
N ALA A 126 10.86 -5.83 1.01
CA ALA A 126 10.62 -5.96 -0.43
C ALA A 126 9.57 -4.97 -0.96
N ILE A 127 8.64 -4.50 -0.11
CA ILE A 127 7.66 -3.46 -0.45
C ILE A 127 8.06 -2.06 0.05
N ASP A 128 9.30 -1.83 0.48
CA ASP A 128 9.81 -0.57 1.06
C ASP A 128 8.92 -0.03 2.19
N LEU A 129 8.47 -0.89 3.10
CA LEU A 129 7.57 -0.54 4.18
C LEU A 129 8.33 0.22 5.28
N ASP A 130 8.10 1.50 5.37
CA ASP A 130 8.70 2.41 6.35
C ASP A 130 7.70 2.95 7.37
N TRP A 131 6.39 2.90 7.04
CA TRP A 131 5.29 3.40 7.85
C TRP A 131 4.02 2.58 7.65
N ILE A 132 3.15 2.53 8.67
CA ILE A 132 1.78 2.03 8.62
C ILE A 132 0.81 3.02 9.28
N PRO A 133 -0.45 3.17 8.79
CA PRO A 133 -1.00 2.43 7.67
C PRO A 133 -0.34 2.82 6.34
N ARG A 134 -0.17 1.84 5.47
CA ARG A 134 0.27 2.03 4.10
C ARG A 134 -0.84 1.56 3.15
N TYR A 135 -1.24 2.43 2.23
CA TYR A 135 -2.23 2.11 1.20
C TYR A 135 -1.55 1.99 -0.17
N ILE A 136 -1.89 0.91 -0.89
CA ILE A 136 -1.43 0.65 -2.25
C ILE A 136 -2.66 0.40 -3.10
N ILE A 137 -2.82 1.11 -4.22
CA ILE A 137 -3.95 0.93 -5.14
C ILE A 137 -3.43 0.29 -6.42
N LEU A 138 -4.09 -0.80 -6.82
CA LEU A 138 -3.83 -1.51 -8.07
C LEU A 138 -5.02 -1.33 -9.00
N ASP A 139 -4.76 -1.16 -10.30
CA ASP A 139 -5.80 -1.25 -11.32
C ASP A 139 -6.22 -2.72 -11.57
N ALA A 140 -7.24 -2.92 -12.40
CA ALA A 140 -7.74 -4.26 -12.74
C ALA A 140 -6.71 -5.18 -13.42
N ASN A 141 -5.62 -4.62 -13.95
CA ASN A 141 -4.52 -5.39 -14.53
C ASN A 141 -3.43 -5.75 -13.51
N GLY A 142 -3.54 -5.25 -12.26
CA GLY A 142 -2.55 -5.42 -11.22
C GLY A 142 -1.40 -4.41 -11.29
N LYS A 143 -1.51 -3.35 -12.10
CA LYS A 143 -0.55 -2.25 -12.14
C LYS A 143 -0.74 -1.35 -10.92
N ILE A 144 0.34 -0.99 -10.27
CA ILE A 144 0.32 -0.05 -9.14
C ILE A 144 0.03 1.37 -9.65
N ILE A 145 -1.05 1.96 -9.16
CA ILE A 145 -1.46 3.34 -9.41
C ILE A 145 -1.04 4.25 -8.25
N THR A 146 -1.17 3.76 -7.02
CA THR A 146 -0.69 4.46 -5.81
C THR A 146 0.15 3.48 -5.00
N TYR A 147 1.34 3.88 -4.55
CA TYR A 147 2.26 2.96 -3.84
C TYR A 147 2.47 3.32 -2.37
N ARG A 148 2.39 4.59 -2.00
CA ARG A 148 2.83 5.08 -0.68
C ARG A 148 1.83 6.04 -0.03
N ALA A 149 0.52 5.83 -0.19
CA ALA A 149 -0.46 6.63 0.53
C ALA A 149 -0.52 6.20 2.00
N VAL A 150 -0.82 7.15 2.88
CA VAL A 150 -0.90 7.02 4.33
C VAL A 150 -2.23 7.57 4.86
N GLU A 151 -2.42 7.64 6.17
CA GLU A 151 -3.68 8.03 6.82
C GLU A 151 -4.13 9.49 6.54
N THR A 152 -3.25 10.32 5.99
CA THR A 152 -3.59 11.70 5.57
C THR A 152 -4.06 11.81 4.14
N ASP A 153 -3.92 10.76 3.32
CA ASP A 153 -4.11 10.80 1.86
C ASP A 153 -5.49 10.30 1.40
N PHE A 154 -6.49 10.23 2.29
CA PHE A 154 -7.80 9.66 1.95
C PHE A 154 -8.53 10.35 0.80
N ASP A 155 -8.39 11.67 0.64
CA ASP A 155 -8.98 12.39 -0.48
C ASP A 155 -8.33 11.98 -1.82
N THR A 156 -7.01 11.80 -1.82
CA THR A 156 -6.27 11.28 -2.97
C THR A 156 -6.65 9.83 -3.27
N ILE A 157 -6.77 8.98 -2.24
CA ILE A 157 -7.22 7.59 -2.39
C ILE A 157 -8.60 7.55 -3.04
N LYS A 158 -9.59 8.32 -2.54
CA LYS A 158 -10.94 8.39 -3.11
C LYS A 158 -10.94 8.88 -4.55
N THR A 159 -10.18 9.94 -4.85
CA THR A 159 -10.06 10.47 -6.21
C THR A 159 -9.48 9.42 -7.16
N THR A 160 -8.45 8.69 -6.72
CA THR A 160 -7.84 7.61 -7.50
C THR A 160 -8.84 6.49 -7.75
N LEU A 161 -9.54 6.01 -6.71
CA LEU A 161 -10.56 4.96 -6.86
C LEU A 161 -11.69 5.38 -7.81
N LYS A 162 -12.15 6.62 -7.74
CA LYS A 162 -13.16 7.17 -8.69
C LYS A 162 -12.69 7.15 -10.14
N SER A 163 -11.41 7.36 -10.38
CA SER A 163 -10.87 7.37 -11.75
C SER A 163 -10.68 5.97 -12.35
N LEU A 164 -10.75 4.92 -11.53
CA LEU A 164 -10.52 3.54 -11.92
C LEU A 164 -11.81 2.68 -12.01
N ASN A 165 -12.93 3.19 -11.49
CA ASN A 165 -14.25 2.52 -11.46
C ASN A 165 -15.19 3.01 -12.58
#